data_7b558ab230b8e0c185907760740943ab
#
_entry.id   7b558ab230b8e0c185907760740943ab
#
_cell.length_a   1.000
_cell.length_b   1.000
_cell.length_c   1.000
_cell.angle_alpha   90.00
_cell.angle_beta   90.00
_cell.angle_gamma   90.00
#
_symmetry.space_group_name_H-M   'P 1'
#
loop_
_entity.id
_entity.type
_entity.pdbx_description
1 polymer ?
#
loop_
_entity_poly.entity_id
_entity_poly.type
_entity_poly.pdbx_seq_one_letter_code
_entity_poly.pdbx_strand_id
1 'polypeptide(L)'
;MNTKIPVYPYIPNSVPDVKAEMLRTVGALSMDELYADIPANLRFKGKLNLPDRLISEAELIRHVDGLLNKNRSTRETLSFLGAGCYQHQVPAVCDEINSRGEFLTAYAGDPYEDHGRFQALFEYESMMAELLNMDVVNVPNYDGFQASATALRMAARITGRPIVLVPVNICADKLSKVKEYLEPDIAIERIPFNPKSGLLDLTVLKTLLSEQIAAVYFENPSYLGLLETQADKISALAHNAGALSVVSVDPLSLGVIRPPVEYGVDIVCGDIQTLGVHMQYGGGNGGFIASNDDVKTVMEFPSRLFGVAPTIVEGEYGFGDVAYERTSFALREQGKEWVGTAAALWGITAGVYLALMGPQGMVEIGESIMQRCRYAMKKIAAIPNLKVTYNNTPHFNEFVVNFDKGGKTAVEVNQALLDRDIFGGKDLSDEFPALGQSILFCISEIHSQADIDRLVSSLKEVVK
;
A
#
# COMPACT_ATOMS: atom_id res chain seq x y z
N MET A 1 0.13 -52.08 -20.27
CA MET A 1 0.39 -51.62 -18.89
C MET A 1 -0.94 -51.21 -18.31
N ASN A 2 -1.39 -51.85 -17.25
CA ASN A 2 -2.63 -51.52 -16.57
C ASN A 2 -2.39 -50.21 -15.80
N THR A 3 -2.73 -49.08 -16.39
CA THR A 3 -2.66 -47.77 -15.72
C THR A 3 -3.73 -47.75 -14.64
N LYS A 4 -3.37 -48.13 -13.42
CA LYS A 4 -4.25 -47.97 -12.28
C LYS A 4 -4.64 -46.49 -12.22
N ILE A 5 -5.95 -46.21 -12.26
CA ILE A 5 -6.47 -44.84 -12.05
C ILE A 5 -6.04 -44.40 -10.64
N PRO A 6 -5.33 -43.31 -10.49
CA PRO A 6 -4.88 -42.88 -9.17
C PRO A 6 -6.08 -42.49 -8.32
N VAL A 7 -6.12 -43.02 -7.10
CA VAL A 7 -7.11 -42.69 -6.09
C VAL A 7 -6.47 -41.66 -5.15
N TYR A 8 -7.13 -40.51 -4.98
CA TYR A 8 -6.67 -39.44 -4.09
C TYR A 8 -7.50 -39.46 -2.80
N PRO A 9 -6.88 -39.64 -1.61
CA PRO A 9 -7.62 -39.79 -0.34
C PRO A 9 -8.62 -38.65 -0.03
N TYR A 10 -8.27 -37.44 -0.45
CA TYR A 10 -9.09 -36.23 -0.19
C TYR A 10 -10.04 -35.83 -1.34
N ILE A 11 -10.10 -36.67 -2.41
CA ILE A 11 -10.97 -36.41 -3.57
C ILE A 11 -11.90 -37.62 -3.72
N PRO A 12 -13.11 -37.63 -3.12
CA PRO A 12 -14.01 -38.77 -3.11
C PRO A 12 -14.33 -39.32 -4.50
N ASN A 13 -14.55 -38.44 -5.45
CA ASN A 13 -14.85 -38.78 -6.84
C ASN A 13 -13.64 -39.31 -7.64
N SER A 14 -12.47 -39.42 -7.04
CA SER A 14 -11.33 -40.13 -7.64
C SER A 14 -11.48 -41.65 -7.54
N VAL A 15 -12.35 -42.16 -6.65
CA VAL A 15 -12.70 -43.56 -6.55
C VAL A 15 -13.81 -43.86 -7.57
N PRO A 16 -13.59 -44.80 -8.55
CA PRO A 16 -14.57 -45.04 -9.62
C PRO A 16 -15.98 -45.39 -9.16
N ASP A 17 -16.12 -46.22 -8.14
CA ASP A 17 -17.42 -46.67 -7.62
C ASP A 17 -18.15 -45.50 -6.93
N VAL A 18 -17.43 -44.70 -6.13
CA VAL A 18 -17.98 -43.49 -5.49
C VAL A 18 -18.40 -42.48 -6.54
N LYS A 19 -17.59 -42.26 -7.58
CA LYS A 19 -17.94 -41.37 -8.71
C LYS A 19 -19.22 -41.83 -9.41
N ALA A 20 -19.36 -43.14 -9.66
CA ALA A 20 -20.56 -43.70 -10.30
C ALA A 20 -21.80 -43.53 -9.43
N GLU A 21 -21.68 -43.67 -8.10
CA GLU A 21 -22.76 -43.46 -7.16
C GLU A 21 -23.17 -41.98 -7.11
N MET A 22 -22.20 -41.05 -7.05
CA MET A 22 -22.45 -39.60 -7.10
C MET A 22 -23.19 -39.20 -8.37
N LEU A 23 -22.77 -39.71 -9.55
CA LEU A 23 -23.46 -39.49 -10.83
C LEU A 23 -24.91 -39.96 -10.78
N ARG A 24 -25.15 -41.19 -10.28
CA ARG A 24 -26.52 -41.71 -10.10
C ARG A 24 -27.37 -40.85 -9.19
N THR A 25 -26.80 -40.32 -8.10
CA THR A 25 -27.50 -39.50 -7.12
C THR A 25 -27.96 -38.20 -7.77
N VAL A 26 -27.19 -37.60 -8.67
CA VAL A 26 -27.55 -36.36 -9.38
C VAL A 26 -28.32 -36.65 -10.70
N GLY A 27 -28.63 -37.91 -11.00
CA GLY A 27 -29.38 -38.30 -12.20
C GLY A 27 -28.60 -38.23 -13.51
N ALA A 28 -27.27 -38.22 -13.48
CA ALA A 28 -26.42 -38.17 -14.65
C ALA A 28 -25.78 -39.55 -14.94
N LEU A 29 -25.66 -39.89 -16.22
CA LEU A 29 -24.97 -41.10 -16.67
C LEU A 29 -23.46 -40.90 -16.86
N SER A 30 -23.05 -39.67 -17.09
CA SER A 30 -21.64 -39.30 -17.32
C SER A 30 -21.33 -37.89 -16.85
N MET A 31 -20.04 -37.56 -16.70
CA MET A 31 -19.60 -36.20 -16.44
C MET A 31 -19.95 -35.24 -17.57
N ASP A 32 -20.01 -35.73 -18.83
CA ASP A 32 -20.31 -34.89 -19.99
C ASP A 32 -21.73 -34.31 -19.93
N GLU A 33 -22.66 -34.99 -19.30
CA GLU A 33 -24.03 -34.50 -19.09
C GLU A 33 -24.07 -33.29 -18.16
N LEU A 34 -23.18 -33.23 -17.18
CA LEU A 34 -23.07 -32.06 -16.27
C LEU A 34 -22.55 -30.81 -17.00
N TYR A 35 -22.00 -30.97 -18.18
CA TYR A 35 -21.51 -29.87 -19.02
C TYR A 35 -22.45 -29.58 -20.21
N ALA A 36 -23.68 -30.11 -20.20
CA ALA A 36 -24.62 -30.00 -21.32
C ALA A 36 -24.92 -28.53 -21.70
N ASP A 37 -24.92 -27.64 -20.71
CA ASP A 37 -25.17 -26.20 -20.92
C ASP A 37 -24.04 -25.47 -21.62
N ILE A 38 -22.83 -26.08 -21.71
CA ILE A 38 -21.71 -25.49 -22.41
C ILE A 38 -21.83 -25.86 -23.90
N PRO A 39 -21.92 -24.88 -24.81
CA PRO A 39 -21.94 -25.13 -26.25
C PRO A 39 -20.76 -26.01 -26.70
N ALA A 40 -21.03 -26.96 -27.62
CA ALA A 40 -20.04 -27.96 -28.03
C ALA A 40 -18.76 -27.37 -28.65
N ASN A 41 -18.86 -26.19 -29.26
CA ASN A 41 -17.73 -25.45 -29.85
C ASN A 41 -16.87 -24.73 -28.78
N LEU A 42 -17.37 -24.55 -27.58
CA LEU A 42 -16.63 -23.96 -26.44
C LEU A 42 -16.05 -25.04 -25.52
N ARG A 43 -16.46 -26.30 -25.67
CA ARG A 43 -15.90 -27.38 -24.86
C ARG A 43 -14.49 -27.73 -25.31
N PHE A 44 -13.57 -27.74 -24.37
CA PHE A 44 -12.21 -28.25 -24.59
C PHE A 44 -12.25 -29.79 -24.74
N LYS A 45 -11.78 -30.29 -25.89
CA LYS A 45 -11.82 -31.71 -26.26
C LYS A 45 -10.43 -32.34 -26.37
N GLY A 46 -9.50 -31.93 -25.54
CA GLY A 46 -8.12 -32.41 -25.62
C GLY A 46 -7.53 -32.71 -24.26
N LYS A 47 -6.26 -33.03 -24.26
CA LYS A 47 -5.44 -32.99 -23.06
C LYS A 47 -4.85 -31.60 -22.92
N LEU A 48 -4.89 -31.04 -21.71
CA LEU A 48 -4.17 -29.82 -21.41
C LEU A 48 -2.68 -30.05 -21.64
N ASN A 49 -1.99 -29.08 -22.24
CA ASN A 49 -0.55 -29.11 -22.40
C ASN A 49 0.11 -28.72 -21.06
N LEU A 50 0.04 -29.64 -20.12
CA LEU A 50 0.63 -29.49 -18.77
C LEU A 50 1.84 -30.41 -18.66
N PRO A 51 2.87 -30.02 -17.91
CA PRO A 51 3.98 -30.92 -17.59
C PRO A 51 3.49 -32.16 -16.82
N ASP A 52 4.27 -33.21 -16.89
CA ASP A 52 3.98 -34.44 -16.13
C ASP A 52 3.95 -34.13 -14.62
N ARG A 53 3.04 -34.81 -13.91
CA ARG A 53 2.91 -34.65 -12.47
C ARG A 53 4.13 -35.16 -11.73
N LEU A 54 4.56 -34.42 -10.73
CA LEU A 54 5.51 -34.90 -9.73
C LEU A 54 4.73 -35.75 -8.70
N ILE A 55 5.09 -37.01 -8.53
CA ILE A 55 4.34 -37.95 -7.68
C ILE A 55 4.83 -37.89 -6.24
N SER A 56 6.12 -37.71 -6.07
CA SER A 56 6.78 -37.69 -4.76
C SER A 56 6.84 -36.26 -4.21
N GLU A 57 6.45 -36.06 -2.95
CA GLU A 57 6.61 -34.77 -2.24
C GLU A 57 8.07 -34.33 -2.27
N ALA A 58 9.03 -35.25 -2.08
CA ALA A 58 10.44 -34.93 -2.14
C ALA A 58 10.90 -34.42 -3.53
N GLU A 59 10.29 -34.95 -4.62
CA GLU A 59 10.55 -34.44 -5.98
C GLU A 59 9.92 -33.07 -6.20
N LEU A 60 8.71 -32.85 -5.67
CA LEU A 60 8.04 -31.56 -5.74
C LEU A 60 8.83 -30.49 -4.99
N ILE A 61 9.28 -30.77 -3.76
CA ILE A 61 10.11 -29.83 -2.97
C ILE A 61 11.38 -29.48 -3.75
N ARG A 62 12.14 -30.49 -4.24
CA ARG A 62 13.36 -30.22 -5.01
C ARG A 62 13.10 -29.40 -6.28
N HIS A 63 11.98 -29.64 -6.96
CA HIS A 63 11.60 -28.89 -8.15
C HIS A 63 11.30 -27.44 -7.81
N VAL A 64 10.48 -27.20 -6.78
CA VAL A 64 10.09 -25.85 -6.33
C VAL A 64 11.30 -25.09 -5.81
N ASP A 65 12.12 -25.70 -4.95
CA ASP A 65 13.35 -25.10 -4.44
C ASP A 65 14.32 -24.76 -5.58
N GLY A 66 14.44 -25.65 -6.58
CA GLY A 66 15.26 -25.40 -7.76
C GLY A 66 14.77 -24.22 -8.61
N LEU A 67 13.48 -23.89 -8.58
CA LEU A 67 12.93 -22.67 -9.21
C LEU A 67 13.15 -21.44 -8.32
N LEU A 68 12.85 -21.54 -7.04
CA LEU A 68 12.98 -20.45 -6.07
C LEU A 68 14.42 -19.98 -5.91
N ASN A 69 15.38 -20.92 -5.91
CA ASN A 69 16.83 -20.60 -5.81
C ASN A 69 17.40 -19.84 -7.02
N LYS A 70 16.62 -19.63 -8.08
CA LYS A 70 16.98 -18.73 -9.18
C LYS A 70 16.68 -17.28 -8.87
N ASN A 71 15.84 -17.02 -7.88
CA ASN A 71 15.52 -15.66 -7.45
C ASN A 71 16.66 -15.12 -6.57
N ARG A 72 16.83 -13.82 -6.62
CA ARG A 72 17.71 -13.08 -5.72
C ARG A 72 16.84 -12.29 -4.76
N SER A 73 17.09 -12.46 -3.48
CA SER A 73 16.30 -11.79 -2.44
C SER A 73 17.06 -10.62 -1.82
N THR A 74 16.33 -9.72 -1.18
CA THR A 74 16.92 -8.61 -0.40
C THR A 74 17.64 -9.06 0.87
N ARG A 75 17.65 -10.37 1.18
CA ARG A 75 18.50 -10.95 2.23
C ARG A 75 19.95 -11.15 1.78
N GLU A 76 20.15 -11.32 0.48
CA GLU A 76 21.45 -11.61 -0.14
C GLU A 76 21.98 -10.42 -0.93
N THR A 77 21.08 -9.57 -1.40
CA THR A 77 21.35 -8.44 -2.27
C THR A 77 20.96 -7.14 -1.60
N LEU A 78 21.84 -6.16 -1.59
CA LEU A 78 21.53 -4.82 -1.10
C LEU A 78 20.49 -4.16 -2.02
N SER A 79 19.45 -3.56 -1.45
CA SER A 79 18.35 -2.98 -2.24
C SER A 79 18.11 -1.52 -1.87
N PHE A 80 18.01 -0.67 -2.88
CA PHE A 80 17.62 0.73 -2.79
C PHE A 80 16.31 1.00 -3.54
N LEU A 81 15.52 -0.05 -3.75
CA LEU A 81 14.16 0.05 -4.31
C LEU A 81 13.20 0.62 -3.27
N GLY A 82 12.24 1.39 -3.75
CA GLY A 82 11.17 1.99 -2.96
C GLY A 82 9.91 2.12 -3.81
N ALA A 83 9.52 3.35 -4.11
CA ALA A 83 8.37 3.68 -4.97
C ALA A 83 7.01 3.19 -4.42
N GLY A 84 6.82 3.28 -3.10
CA GLY A 84 5.56 2.97 -2.44
C GLY A 84 5.54 1.63 -1.69
N CYS A 85 6.61 0.80 -1.81
CA CYS A 85 6.82 -0.37 -0.97
C CYS A 85 8.29 -0.40 -0.53
N TYR A 86 8.53 -0.42 0.76
CA TYR A 86 9.84 -0.12 1.32
C TYR A 86 10.39 -1.28 2.12
N GLN A 87 11.71 -1.51 2.01
CA GLN A 87 12.39 -2.45 2.89
C GLN A 87 12.71 -1.76 4.22
N HIS A 88 12.02 -2.19 5.27
CA HIS A 88 12.21 -1.77 6.65
C HIS A 88 12.56 -2.95 7.55
N GLN A 89 13.07 -2.67 8.75
CA GLN A 89 13.21 -3.69 9.78
C GLN A 89 11.83 -4.04 10.33
N VAL A 90 11.44 -5.30 10.18
CA VAL A 90 10.24 -5.85 10.83
C VAL A 90 10.66 -6.47 12.16
N PRO A 91 10.19 -5.96 13.31
CA PRO A 91 10.47 -6.57 14.60
C PRO A 91 9.90 -7.98 14.72
N ALA A 92 10.64 -8.91 15.32
CA ALA A 92 10.23 -10.30 15.47
C ALA A 92 8.87 -10.48 16.18
N VAL A 93 8.50 -9.54 17.06
CA VAL A 93 7.20 -9.56 17.74
C VAL A 93 6.04 -9.39 16.79
N CYS A 94 6.22 -8.69 15.67
CA CYS A 94 5.18 -8.54 14.63
C CYS A 94 4.87 -9.91 14.00
N ASP A 95 5.90 -10.69 13.65
CA ASP A 95 5.72 -12.04 13.09
C ASP A 95 5.13 -13.01 14.12
N GLU A 96 5.56 -12.92 15.38
CA GLU A 96 5.01 -13.73 16.47
C GLU A 96 3.50 -13.50 16.64
N ILE A 97 3.07 -12.24 16.70
CA ILE A 97 1.64 -11.89 16.84
C ILE A 97 0.85 -12.32 15.60
N ASN A 98 1.39 -12.12 14.39
CA ASN A 98 0.73 -12.50 13.15
C ASN A 98 0.49 -14.01 13.02
N SER A 99 1.27 -14.83 13.72
CA SER A 99 1.13 -16.29 13.70
C SER A 99 0.12 -16.84 14.72
N ARG A 100 -0.39 -16.00 15.63
CA ARG A 100 -1.29 -16.43 16.70
C ARG A 100 -2.71 -16.65 16.19
N GLY A 101 -3.31 -17.80 16.58
CA GLY A 101 -4.64 -18.19 16.15
C GLY A 101 -5.75 -17.19 16.53
N GLU A 102 -5.60 -16.50 17.66
CA GLU A 102 -6.58 -15.49 18.12
C GLU A 102 -6.66 -14.25 17.24
N PHE A 103 -5.62 -13.97 16.43
CA PHE A 103 -5.59 -12.82 15.51
C PHE A 103 -5.80 -13.20 14.05
N LEU A 104 -5.71 -14.49 13.72
CA LEU A 104 -6.00 -14.96 12.37
C LEU A 104 -7.51 -14.86 12.12
N THR A 105 -7.86 -14.51 10.88
CA THR A 105 -9.25 -14.37 10.49
C THR A 105 -9.95 -15.71 10.47
N ALA A 106 -10.90 -15.91 11.39
CA ALA A 106 -11.93 -16.92 11.19
C ALA A 106 -12.99 -16.31 10.28
N TYR A 107 -13.20 -16.88 9.11
CA TYR A 107 -14.04 -16.31 8.07
C TYR A 107 -15.53 -16.62 8.20
N ALA A 108 -15.98 -17.01 9.37
CA ALA A 108 -17.37 -17.40 9.55
C ALA A 108 -18.35 -16.21 9.59
N GLY A 109 -17.85 -14.99 9.73
CA GLY A 109 -18.70 -13.80 9.87
C GLY A 109 -19.54 -13.82 11.14
N ASP A 110 -19.24 -14.74 12.04
CA ASP A 110 -19.92 -14.85 13.33
C ASP A 110 -19.26 -13.86 14.31
N PRO A 111 -20.04 -12.95 14.91
CA PRO A 111 -19.53 -12.00 15.87
C PRO A 111 -18.81 -12.65 17.06
N TYR A 112 -19.06 -13.91 17.36
CA TYR A 112 -18.38 -14.63 18.44
C TYR A 112 -16.93 -14.97 18.13
N GLU A 113 -16.56 -15.13 16.88
CA GLU A 113 -15.19 -15.52 16.47
C GLU A 113 -14.26 -14.32 16.37
N ASP A 114 -14.79 -13.12 16.19
CA ASP A 114 -14.00 -11.90 16.01
C ASP A 114 -13.78 -11.11 17.31
N HIS A 115 -14.43 -11.48 18.42
CA HIS A 115 -14.42 -10.70 19.67
C HIS A 115 -13.02 -10.48 20.23
N GLY A 116 -12.12 -11.46 20.13
CA GLY A 116 -10.74 -11.34 20.60
C GLY A 116 -9.91 -10.29 19.86
N ARG A 117 -10.30 -9.93 18.63
CA ARG A 117 -9.63 -8.93 17.80
C ARG A 117 -10.15 -7.52 18.00
N PHE A 118 -11.33 -7.33 18.56
CA PHE A 118 -11.94 -6.01 18.68
C PHE A 118 -11.08 -5.05 19.51
N GLN A 119 -10.53 -5.52 20.61
CA GLN A 119 -9.59 -4.73 21.40
C GLN A 119 -8.32 -4.38 20.61
N ALA A 120 -7.71 -5.36 19.94
CA ALA A 120 -6.48 -5.14 19.18
C ALA A 120 -6.69 -4.15 18.02
N LEU A 121 -7.86 -4.20 17.36
CA LEU A 121 -8.21 -3.26 16.30
C LEU A 121 -8.50 -1.86 16.85
N PHE A 122 -9.19 -1.76 17.98
CA PHE A 122 -9.39 -0.49 18.67
C PHE A 122 -8.06 0.14 19.11
N GLU A 123 -7.13 -0.66 19.62
CA GLU A 123 -5.79 -0.18 19.98
C GLU A 123 -4.99 0.31 18.77
N TYR A 124 -5.08 -0.40 17.63
CA TYR A 124 -4.49 0.07 16.38
C TYR A 124 -5.09 1.41 15.93
N GLU A 125 -6.43 1.50 15.86
CA GLU A 125 -7.14 2.72 15.45
C GLU A 125 -6.76 3.89 16.37
N SER A 126 -6.68 3.65 17.68
CA SER A 126 -6.33 4.66 18.69
C SER A 126 -4.87 5.15 18.54
N MET A 127 -3.91 4.24 18.37
CA MET A 127 -2.50 4.63 18.20
C MET A 127 -2.26 5.36 16.87
N MET A 128 -2.94 4.96 15.81
CA MET A 128 -2.90 5.69 14.54
C MET A 128 -3.55 7.07 14.67
N ALA A 129 -4.67 7.17 15.37
CA ALA A 129 -5.35 8.44 15.65
C ALA A 129 -4.43 9.41 16.40
N GLU A 130 -3.74 8.95 17.44
CA GLU A 130 -2.73 9.73 18.17
C GLU A 130 -1.57 10.17 17.24
N LEU A 131 -1.02 9.27 16.43
CA LEU A 131 0.06 9.59 15.51
C LEU A 131 -0.33 10.66 14.47
N LEU A 132 -1.58 10.60 14.00
CA LEU A 132 -2.15 11.52 13.00
C LEU A 132 -2.75 12.79 13.62
N ASN A 133 -2.95 12.80 14.95
CA ASN A 133 -3.73 13.79 15.68
C ASN A 133 -5.14 13.96 15.10
N MET A 134 -5.79 12.82 14.78
CA MET A 134 -7.13 12.72 14.21
C MET A 134 -8.01 11.89 15.15
N ASP A 135 -9.35 12.02 15.03
CA ASP A 135 -10.28 11.37 15.94
C ASP A 135 -10.69 9.97 15.51
N VAL A 136 -10.72 9.70 14.20
CA VAL A 136 -11.23 8.46 13.63
C VAL A 136 -10.27 7.90 12.60
N VAL A 137 -9.96 6.60 12.73
CA VAL A 137 -9.16 5.82 11.77
C VAL A 137 -9.91 4.53 11.47
N ASN A 138 -9.87 4.04 10.25
CA ASN A 138 -10.56 2.81 9.85
C ASN A 138 -9.71 1.55 10.10
N VAL A 139 -10.37 0.40 10.18
CA VAL A 139 -9.71 -0.89 9.93
C VAL A 139 -9.14 -0.86 8.51
N PRO A 140 -7.87 -1.29 8.29
CA PRO A 140 -7.18 -1.04 7.04
C PRO A 140 -7.90 -1.55 5.79
N ASN A 141 -7.90 -0.73 4.75
CA ASN A 141 -8.21 -1.11 3.38
C ASN A 141 -7.15 -2.08 2.84
N TYR A 142 -7.28 -2.50 1.57
CA TYR A 142 -6.32 -3.43 0.97
C TYR A 142 -4.92 -2.84 0.80
N ASP A 143 -4.80 -1.57 0.44
CA ASP A 143 -3.54 -0.84 0.28
C ASP A 143 -3.76 0.69 0.33
N GLY A 144 -2.66 1.45 0.40
CA GLY A 144 -2.69 2.92 0.39
C GLY A 144 -3.21 3.51 -0.93
N PHE A 145 -3.17 2.77 -2.04
CA PHE A 145 -3.72 3.22 -3.32
C PHE A 145 -5.24 3.23 -3.26
N GLN A 146 -5.84 2.15 -2.75
CA GLN A 146 -7.27 2.09 -2.53
C GLN A 146 -7.71 3.11 -1.47
N ALA A 147 -6.97 3.25 -0.37
CA ALA A 147 -7.28 4.24 0.66
C ALA A 147 -7.33 5.66 0.06
N SER A 148 -6.37 6.01 -0.82
CA SER A 148 -6.35 7.29 -1.54
C SER A 148 -7.56 7.46 -2.47
N ALA A 149 -7.91 6.43 -3.22
CA ALA A 149 -9.06 6.45 -4.12
C ALA A 149 -10.38 6.60 -3.35
N THR A 150 -10.54 5.84 -2.26
CA THR A 150 -11.71 5.93 -1.37
C THR A 150 -11.80 7.31 -0.71
N ALA A 151 -10.71 7.86 -0.20
CA ALA A 151 -10.68 9.21 0.40
C ALA A 151 -11.18 10.29 -0.60
N LEU A 152 -10.79 10.17 -1.87
CA LEU A 152 -11.27 11.06 -2.93
C LEU A 152 -12.76 10.87 -3.24
N ARG A 153 -13.27 9.63 -3.24
CA ARG A 153 -14.72 9.36 -3.37
C ARG A 153 -15.51 9.91 -2.18
N MET A 154 -14.98 9.73 -0.97
CA MET A 154 -15.55 10.33 0.25
C MET A 154 -15.68 11.84 0.08
N ALA A 155 -14.60 12.52 -0.31
CA ALA A 155 -14.59 13.97 -0.51
C ALA A 155 -15.60 14.42 -1.56
N ALA A 156 -15.74 13.68 -2.68
CA ALA A 156 -16.71 14.00 -3.72
C ALA A 156 -18.16 13.86 -3.21
N ARG A 157 -18.47 12.81 -2.43
CA ARG A 157 -19.80 12.62 -1.84
C ARG A 157 -20.12 13.65 -0.76
N ILE A 158 -19.16 13.99 0.11
CA ILE A 158 -19.32 15.00 1.17
C ILE A 158 -19.62 16.38 0.58
N THR A 159 -18.89 16.76 -0.47
CA THR A 159 -19.05 18.08 -1.11
C THR A 159 -20.16 18.10 -2.16
N GLY A 160 -20.58 16.95 -2.69
CA GLY A 160 -21.50 16.84 -3.82
C GLY A 160 -20.90 17.36 -5.14
N ARG A 161 -19.56 17.39 -5.29
CA ARG A 161 -18.86 17.95 -6.44
C ARG A 161 -18.15 16.87 -7.25
N PRO A 162 -18.07 16.98 -8.59
CA PRO A 162 -17.66 15.91 -9.47
C PRO A 162 -16.17 15.90 -9.88
N ILE A 163 -15.34 16.83 -9.39
CA ILE A 163 -13.94 16.97 -9.84
C ILE A 163 -12.99 16.92 -8.66
N VAL A 164 -11.91 16.16 -8.79
CA VAL A 164 -10.79 16.16 -7.84
C VAL A 164 -9.51 16.60 -8.52
N LEU A 165 -8.67 17.34 -7.80
CA LEU A 165 -7.36 17.75 -8.25
C LEU A 165 -6.29 16.81 -7.69
N VAL A 166 -5.45 16.23 -8.58
CA VAL A 166 -4.43 15.23 -8.24
C VAL A 166 -3.07 15.67 -8.83
N PRO A 167 -1.93 15.56 -8.09
CA PRO A 167 -0.63 16.01 -8.60
C PRO A 167 -0.18 15.20 -9.82
N VAL A 168 0.62 15.83 -10.68
CA VAL A 168 1.26 15.14 -11.83
C VAL A 168 2.35 14.17 -11.35
N ASN A 169 3.06 14.49 -10.27
CA ASN A 169 4.13 13.69 -9.69
C ASN A 169 3.64 12.61 -8.71
N ILE A 170 2.59 11.90 -9.08
CA ILE A 170 2.06 10.72 -8.39
C ILE A 170 2.52 9.45 -9.12
N CYS A 171 2.67 8.34 -8.40
CA CYS A 171 2.95 7.02 -8.97
C CYS A 171 1.91 6.66 -10.05
N ALA A 172 2.38 6.17 -11.20
CA ALA A 172 1.51 5.82 -12.33
C ALA A 172 0.50 4.72 -11.99
N ASP A 173 0.92 3.71 -11.24
CA ASP A 173 0.05 2.61 -10.79
C ASP A 173 -1.02 3.11 -9.81
N LYS A 174 -0.64 3.99 -8.88
CA LYS A 174 -1.59 4.64 -7.97
C LYS A 174 -2.61 5.47 -8.73
N LEU A 175 -2.14 6.28 -9.69
CA LEU A 175 -3.02 7.09 -10.52
C LEU A 175 -3.99 6.23 -11.33
N SER A 176 -3.52 5.12 -11.92
CA SER A 176 -4.38 4.19 -12.65
C SER A 176 -5.49 3.66 -11.77
N LYS A 177 -5.16 3.18 -10.55
CA LYS A 177 -6.15 2.69 -9.61
C LYS A 177 -7.13 3.77 -9.15
N VAL A 178 -6.62 4.96 -8.84
CA VAL A 178 -7.47 6.12 -8.48
C VAL A 178 -8.43 6.44 -9.60
N LYS A 179 -7.94 6.46 -10.85
CA LYS A 179 -8.76 6.74 -12.03
C LYS A 179 -9.87 5.71 -12.21
N GLU A 180 -9.56 4.42 -12.21
CA GLU A 180 -10.54 3.35 -12.34
C GLU A 180 -11.60 3.38 -11.23
N TYR A 181 -11.19 3.78 -10.03
CA TYR A 181 -12.09 3.84 -8.87
C TYR A 181 -13.02 5.06 -8.89
N LEU A 182 -12.60 6.16 -9.52
CA LEU A 182 -13.37 7.40 -9.62
C LEU A 182 -14.28 7.45 -10.85
N GLU A 183 -13.86 6.86 -11.96
CA GLU A 183 -14.65 6.86 -13.20
C GLU A 183 -15.90 5.95 -13.07
N PRO A 184 -17.01 6.30 -13.77
CA PRO A 184 -17.20 7.49 -14.61
C PRO A 184 -17.70 8.72 -13.85
N ASP A 185 -17.92 8.66 -12.55
CA ASP A 185 -18.70 9.64 -11.77
C ASP A 185 -17.90 10.90 -11.41
N ILE A 186 -16.57 10.75 -11.25
CA ILE A 186 -15.69 11.80 -10.72
C ILE A 186 -14.53 12.01 -11.69
N ALA A 187 -14.39 13.23 -12.18
CA ALA A 187 -13.29 13.63 -13.07
C ALA A 187 -12.02 13.96 -12.29
N ILE A 188 -10.87 13.68 -12.89
CA ILE A 188 -9.56 14.01 -12.35
C ILE A 188 -8.92 15.10 -13.19
N GLU A 189 -8.57 16.24 -12.57
CA GLU A 189 -7.70 17.25 -13.15
C GLU A 189 -6.32 17.20 -12.48
N ARG A 190 -5.28 17.56 -13.25
CA ARG A 190 -3.90 17.36 -12.82
C ARG A 190 -3.24 18.66 -12.41
N ILE A 191 -2.66 18.67 -11.20
CA ILE A 191 -1.89 19.81 -10.68
C ILE A 191 -0.42 19.62 -11.07
N PRO A 192 0.20 20.50 -11.86
CA PRO A 192 1.63 20.44 -12.15
C PRO A 192 2.47 20.75 -10.92
N PHE A 193 3.71 20.35 -10.96
CA PHE A 193 4.72 20.73 -9.98
C PHE A 193 5.72 21.73 -10.57
N ASN A 194 6.33 22.52 -9.71
CA ASN A 194 7.39 23.44 -10.10
C ASN A 194 8.65 22.67 -10.49
N PRO A 195 9.17 22.81 -11.72
CA PRO A 195 10.31 22.03 -12.22
C PRO A 195 11.64 22.29 -11.48
N LYS A 196 11.73 23.36 -10.69
CA LYS A 196 12.94 23.68 -9.91
C LYS A 196 12.91 23.08 -8.51
N SER A 197 11.76 23.08 -7.86
CA SER A 197 11.60 22.59 -6.48
C SER A 197 11.00 21.19 -6.39
N GLY A 198 10.24 20.75 -7.39
CA GLY A 198 9.45 19.51 -7.36
C GLY A 198 8.15 19.60 -6.55
N LEU A 199 7.93 20.73 -5.86
CA LEU A 199 6.72 20.98 -5.06
C LEU A 199 5.54 21.38 -5.96
N LEU A 200 4.31 21.27 -5.47
CA LEU A 200 3.12 21.66 -6.22
C LEU A 200 3.18 23.12 -6.67
N ASP A 201 2.74 23.38 -7.90
CA ASP A 201 2.65 24.76 -8.43
C ASP A 201 1.38 25.43 -7.91
N LEU A 202 1.53 26.21 -6.83
CA LEU A 202 0.41 26.94 -6.23
C LEU A 202 -0.20 27.98 -7.16
N THR A 203 0.52 28.48 -8.16
CA THR A 203 0.01 29.44 -9.13
C THR A 203 -1.01 28.77 -10.03
N VAL A 204 -0.65 27.60 -10.54
CA VAL A 204 -1.58 26.81 -11.36
C VAL A 204 -2.71 26.24 -10.50
N LEU A 205 -2.44 25.73 -9.30
CA LEU A 205 -3.47 25.27 -8.38
C LEU A 205 -4.58 26.32 -8.21
N LYS A 206 -4.22 27.58 -7.99
CA LYS A 206 -5.21 28.69 -7.86
C LYS A 206 -6.10 28.86 -9.09
N THR A 207 -5.58 28.58 -10.29
CA THR A 207 -6.37 28.69 -11.52
C THR A 207 -7.30 27.50 -11.78
N LEU A 208 -6.96 26.33 -11.23
CA LEU A 208 -7.77 25.12 -11.33
C LEU A 208 -8.93 25.11 -10.33
N LEU A 209 -8.80 25.81 -9.22
CA LEU A 209 -9.82 25.85 -8.17
C LEU A 209 -11.12 26.54 -8.67
N SER A 210 -12.24 25.86 -8.45
CA SER A 210 -13.59 26.32 -8.79
C SER A 210 -14.62 25.69 -7.84
N GLU A 211 -15.87 26.11 -7.93
CA GLU A 211 -16.99 25.53 -7.17
C GLU A 211 -17.30 24.07 -7.55
N GLN A 212 -16.71 23.54 -8.62
CA GLN A 212 -16.86 22.15 -9.02
C GLN A 212 -15.82 21.20 -8.38
N ILE A 213 -14.80 21.73 -7.73
CA ILE A 213 -13.72 20.96 -7.14
C ILE A 213 -14.16 20.39 -5.79
N ALA A 214 -14.16 19.06 -5.70
CA ALA A 214 -14.46 18.31 -4.48
C ALA A 214 -13.28 18.27 -3.50
N ALA A 215 -12.09 18.03 -4.03
CA ALA A 215 -10.89 17.87 -3.23
C ALA A 215 -9.62 18.31 -3.96
N VAL A 216 -8.64 18.74 -3.18
CA VAL A 216 -7.25 18.86 -3.57
C VAL A 216 -6.49 17.75 -2.86
N TYR A 217 -5.96 16.81 -3.65
CA TYR A 217 -5.14 15.69 -3.15
C TYR A 217 -3.66 16.02 -3.35
N PHE A 218 -2.85 15.69 -2.37
CA PHE A 218 -1.39 15.72 -2.46
C PHE A 218 -0.74 14.62 -1.59
N GLU A 219 0.55 14.43 -1.74
CA GLU A 219 1.32 13.45 -0.98
C GLU A 219 2.43 14.13 -0.18
N ASN A 220 2.63 13.71 1.06
CA ASN A 220 3.68 14.25 1.93
C ASN A 220 4.26 13.16 2.86
N PRO A 221 5.42 12.53 2.52
CA PRO A 221 6.27 12.77 1.35
C PRO A 221 5.58 12.50 0.00
N SER A 222 5.99 13.22 -1.06
CA SER A 222 5.53 12.95 -2.43
C SER A 222 6.21 11.69 -3.00
N TYR A 223 5.66 11.17 -4.11
CA TYR A 223 6.24 10.02 -4.82
C TYR A 223 7.72 10.20 -5.22
N LEU A 224 8.16 11.43 -5.43
CA LEU A 224 9.56 11.74 -5.72
C LEU A 224 10.41 11.94 -4.44
N GLY A 225 9.87 11.62 -3.28
CA GLY A 225 10.54 11.67 -1.98
C GLY A 225 10.54 13.04 -1.29
N LEU A 226 9.90 14.05 -1.87
CA LEU A 226 9.94 15.43 -1.41
C LEU A 226 8.94 15.68 -0.28
N LEU A 227 9.34 16.45 0.71
CA LEU A 227 8.42 17.00 1.71
C LEU A 227 7.74 18.26 1.15
N GLU A 228 6.39 18.25 1.08
CA GLU A 228 5.61 19.37 0.59
C GLU A 228 5.55 20.50 1.64
N THR A 229 6.49 21.41 1.53
CA THR A 229 6.65 22.52 2.48
C THR A 229 5.58 23.61 2.38
N GLN A 230 4.67 23.50 1.40
CA GLN A 230 3.59 24.43 1.17
C GLN A 230 2.21 23.87 1.58
N ALA A 231 2.19 22.76 2.33
CA ALA A 231 0.98 22.04 2.70
C ALA A 231 -0.09 22.93 3.33
N ASP A 232 0.28 23.86 4.25
CA ASP A 232 -0.66 24.84 4.82
C ASP A 232 -1.37 25.68 3.75
N LYS A 233 -0.60 26.10 2.72
CA LYS A 233 -1.14 26.95 1.64
C LYS A 233 -2.03 26.15 0.71
N ILE A 234 -1.72 24.87 0.48
CA ILE A 234 -2.53 23.96 -0.33
C ILE A 234 -3.88 23.78 0.33
N SER A 235 -3.90 23.41 1.63
CA SER A 235 -5.14 23.23 2.40
C SER A 235 -5.96 24.51 2.46
N ALA A 236 -5.33 25.65 2.74
CA ALA A 236 -6.02 26.93 2.76
C ALA A 236 -6.63 27.31 1.39
N LEU A 237 -5.96 27.01 0.28
CA LEU A 237 -6.48 27.23 -1.06
C LEU A 237 -7.69 26.33 -1.36
N ALA A 238 -7.63 25.05 -0.97
CA ALA A 238 -8.74 24.12 -1.09
C ALA A 238 -9.97 24.62 -0.34
N HIS A 239 -9.82 24.98 0.93
CA HIS A 239 -10.89 25.47 1.79
C HIS A 239 -11.51 26.78 1.26
N ASN A 240 -10.70 27.72 0.77
CA ASN A 240 -11.20 28.97 0.18
C ASN A 240 -12.09 28.74 -1.05
N ALA A 241 -11.92 27.61 -1.75
CA ALA A 241 -12.79 27.18 -2.85
C ALA A 241 -13.94 26.28 -2.38
N GLY A 242 -14.03 25.96 -1.08
CA GLY A 242 -14.99 25.03 -0.50
C GLY A 242 -14.72 23.57 -0.88
N ALA A 243 -13.49 23.25 -1.28
CA ALA A 243 -13.02 21.90 -1.52
C ALA A 243 -12.36 21.33 -0.26
N LEU A 244 -12.33 19.99 -0.13
CA LEU A 244 -11.60 19.35 0.95
C LEU A 244 -10.12 19.19 0.62
N SER A 245 -9.28 19.24 1.66
CA SER A 245 -7.85 18.93 1.59
C SER A 245 -7.63 17.46 1.96
N VAL A 246 -7.06 16.69 1.04
CA VAL A 246 -6.80 15.25 1.21
C VAL A 246 -5.31 14.99 1.05
N VAL A 247 -4.67 14.34 2.02
CA VAL A 247 -3.24 14.01 1.95
C VAL A 247 -2.99 12.52 2.13
N SER A 248 -2.06 11.99 1.33
CA SER A 248 -1.46 10.68 1.56
C SER A 248 -0.12 10.84 2.26
N VAL A 249 0.11 10.09 3.34
CA VAL A 249 1.33 10.15 4.13
C VAL A 249 1.97 8.77 4.32
N ASP A 250 3.29 8.77 4.50
CA ASP A 250 4.01 7.64 5.09
C ASP A 250 3.99 7.81 6.62
N PRO A 251 3.41 6.87 7.39
CA PRO A 251 3.31 7.01 8.83
C PRO A 251 4.66 7.18 9.56
N LEU A 252 5.75 6.58 9.06
CA LEU A 252 7.09 6.76 9.65
C LEU A 252 7.57 8.21 9.56
N SER A 253 7.14 8.95 8.53
CA SER A 253 7.51 10.35 8.39
C SER A 253 6.94 11.23 9.51
N LEU A 254 5.85 10.81 10.13
CA LEU A 254 5.20 11.54 11.22
C LEU A 254 5.99 11.53 12.54
N GLY A 255 7.03 10.72 12.62
CA GLY A 255 8.03 10.86 13.70
C GLY A 255 8.84 12.15 13.63
N VAL A 256 8.92 12.81 12.45
CA VAL A 256 9.71 14.03 12.22
C VAL A 256 8.95 15.17 11.54
N ILE A 257 7.77 14.88 11.02
CA ILE A 257 6.89 15.86 10.37
C ILE A 257 5.66 16.04 11.24
N ARG A 258 5.18 17.28 11.39
CA ARG A 258 3.95 17.54 12.14
C ARG A 258 2.74 16.84 11.53
N PRO A 259 1.75 16.44 12.34
CA PRO A 259 0.53 15.77 11.88
C PRO A 259 -0.24 16.59 10.83
N PRO A 260 -0.88 15.92 9.85
CA PRO A 260 -1.58 16.59 8.76
C PRO A 260 -2.70 17.54 9.16
N VAL A 261 -3.41 17.28 10.25
CA VAL A 261 -4.44 18.16 10.78
C VAL A 261 -3.90 19.55 11.11
N GLU A 262 -2.65 19.67 11.56
CA GLU A 262 -2.03 20.95 11.92
C GLU A 262 -1.77 21.87 10.73
N TYR A 263 -1.78 21.34 9.50
CA TYR A 263 -1.74 22.14 8.29
C TYR A 263 -3.05 22.13 7.49
N GLY A 264 -4.16 21.80 8.19
CA GLY A 264 -5.53 22.00 7.69
C GLY A 264 -6.03 20.91 6.74
N VAL A 265 -5.57 19.67 6.89
CA VAL A 265 -6.08 18.54 6.11
C VAL A 265 -7.35 17.99 6.73
N ASP A 266 -8.36 17.68 5.89
CA ASP A 266 -9.65 17.15 6.31
C ASP A 266 -9.66 15.62 6.34
N ILE A 267 -9.01 14.97 5.35
CA ILE A 267 -8.91 13.51 5.24
C ILE A 267 -7.46 13.11 5.01
N VAL A 268 -6.93 12.25 5.87
CA VAL A 268 -5.61 11.67 5.74
C VAL A 268 -5.74 10.22 5.29
N CYS A 269 -4.90 9.79 4.36
CA CYS A 269 -4.80 8.40 3.94
C CYS A 269 -3.33 7.99 3.78
N GLY A 270 -3.08 6.72 3.58
CA GLY A 270 -1.73 6.21 3.37
C GLY A 270 -1.67 4.69 3.46
N ASP A 271 -0.46 4.17 3.48
CA ASP A 271 -0.19 2.74 3.60
C ASP A 271 0.52 2.47 4.94
N ILE A 272 0.11 1.40 5.63
CA ILE A 272 0.72 0.98 6.90
C ILE A 272 1.88 0.00 6.72
N GLN A 273 2.32 -0.27 5.49
CA GLN A 273 3.40 -1.22 5.22
C GLN A 273 4.67 -0.91 6.03
N THR A 274 4.98 0.36 6.21
CA THR A 274 6.15 0.83 6.96
C THR A 274 6.05 0.58 8.48
N LEU A 275 4.88 0.22 8.99
CA LEU A 275 4.63 -0.08 10.39
C LEU A 275 4.71 -1.59 10.68
N GLY A 276 5.84 -2.22 10.36
CA GLY A 276 6.12 -3.61 10.71
C GLY A 276 5.48 -4.67 9.78
N VAL A 277 5.01 -4.28 8.59
CA VAL A 277 4.52 -5.21 7.57
C VAL A 277 5.62 -5.51 6.56
N HIS A 278 5.88 -6.79 6.28
CA HIS A 278 6.83 -7.19 5.24
C HIS A 278 6.40 -6.68 3.86
N MET A 279 7.35 -6.57 2.92
CA MET A 279 7.08 -6.02 1.57
C MET A 279 6.08 -6.84 0.74
N GLN A 280 5.79 -8.09 1.09
CA GLN A 280 4.82 -8.96 0.41
C GLN A 280 4.96 -8.95 -1.12
N TYR A 281 6.19 -8.96 -1.61
CA TYR A 281 6.53 -8.85 -3.05
C TYR A 281 6.03 -7.58 -3.73
N GLY A 282 5.80 -6.52 -2.95
CA GLY A 282 5.32 -5.23 -3.44
C GLY A 282 3.81 -5.05 -3.43
N GLY A 283 3.07 -5.94 -2.78
CA GLY A 283 1.60 -5.88 -2.70
C GLY A 283 1.04 -6.52 -1.45
N GLY A 284 -0.29 -6.47 -1.29
CA GLY A 284 -0.98 -7.06 -0.14
C GLY A 284 -0.70 -6.32 1.18
N ASN A 285 -0.49 -5.02 1.10
CA ASN A 285 -0.27 -4.12 2.23
C ASN A 285 -1.61 -3.77 2.93
N GLY A 286 -1.65 -2.72 3.71
CA GLY A 286 -2.86 -2.21 4.33
C GLY A 286 -2.96 -0.70 4.18
N GLY A 287 -4.12 -0.21 3.74
CA GLY A 287 -4.36 1.22 3.60
C GLY A 287 -5.15 1.78 4.78
N PHE A 288 -4.85 2.98 5.22
CA PHE A 288 -5.64 3.65 6.25
C PHE A 288 -6.28 4.93 5.72
N ILE A 289 -7.41 5.29 6.34
CA ILE A 289 -8.11 6.55 6.16
C ILE A 289 -8.39 7.10 7.55
N ALA A 290 -8.13 8.39 7.75
CA ALA A 290 -8.39 9.07 9.01
C ALA A 290 -9.05 10.43 8.79
N SER A 291 -9.87 10.85 9.75
CA SER A 291 -10.52 12.16 9.79
C SER A 291 -10.83 12.61 11.21
N ASN A 292 -11.24 13.84 11.37
CA ASN A 292 -11.90 14.27 12.59
C ASN A 292 -13.29 13.63 12.71
N ASP A 293 -13.84 13.58 13.94
CA ASP A 293 -15.18 13.03 14.23
C ASP A 293 -16.29 14.00 13.78
N ASP A 294 -16.38 14.18 12.46
CA ASP A 294 -17.51 14.86 11.81
C ASP A 294 -18.50 13.86 11.26
N VAL A 295 -19.77 13.99 11.61
CA VAL A 295 -20.82 13.02 11.25
C VAL A 295 -20.88 12.76 9.74
N LYS A 296 -20.73 13.80 8.89
CA LYS A 296 -20.78 13.64 7.43
C LYS A 296 -19.61 12.84 6.91
N THR A 297 -18.43 13.06 7.48
CA THR A 297 -17.19 12.37 7.09
C THR A 297 -17.19 10.94 7.58
N VAL A 298 -17.58 10.69 8.84
CA VAL A 298 -17.62 9.35 9.42
C VAL A 298 -18.65 8.46 8.70
N MET A 299 -19.78 9.01 8.25
CA MET A 299 -20.77 8.29 7.44
C MET A 299 -20.24 7.79 6.08
N GLU A 300 -19.11 8.29 5.62
CA GLU A 300 -18.50 7.90 4.35
C GLU A 300 -17.40 6.83 4.48
N PHE A 301 -17.02 6.44 5.70
CA PHE A 301 -15.99 5.42 5.91
C PHE A 301 -16.39 4.06 5.31
N PRO A 302 -15.45 3.34 4.68
CA PRO A 302 -15.74 2.13 3.90
C PRO A 302 -15.71 0.85 4.72
N SER A 303 -15.44 0.92 6.02
CA SER A 303 -15.26 -0.23 6.89
C SER A 303 -15.91 -0.01 8.26
N ARG A 304 -16.03 -1.10 9.02
CA ARG A 304 -16.43 -1.01 10.42
C ARG A 304 -15.39 -0.21 11.21
N LEU A 305 -15.87 0.46 12.24
CA LEU A 305 -15.06 1.15 13.24
C LEU A 305 -15.22 0.42 14.57
N PHE A 306 -14.17 0.37 15.37
CA PHE A 306 -14.20 -0.25 16.66
C PHE A 306 -14.18 0.81 17.76
N GLY A 307 -14.81 0.49 18.88
CA GLY A 307 -14.95 1.41 19.99
C GLY A 307 -15.00 0.68 21.32
N VAL A 308 -14.98 1.46 22.38
CA VAL A 308 -15.15 1.00 23.76
C VAL A 308 -16.41 1.64 24.34
N ALA A 309 -17.22 0.84 25.04
CA ALA A 309 -18.44 1.31 25.68
C ALA A 309 -18.62 0.67 27.05
N PRO A 310 -19.32 1.33 27.99
CA PRO A 310 -19.72 0.71 29.24
C PRO A 310 -20.56 -0.54 29.00
N THR A 311 -20.34 -1.60 29.78
CA THR A 311 -21.19 -2.79 29.78
C THR A 311 -22.43 -2.59 30.69
N ILE A 312 -23.26 -3.63 30.82
CA ILE A 312 -24.39 -3.62 31.77
C ILE A 312 -23.93 -3.66 33.23
N VAL A 313 -22.64 -3.94 33.48
CA VAL A 313 -22.06 -3.94 34.83
C VAL A 313 -21.38 -2.61 35.05
N GLU A 314 -21.75 -1.92 36.13
CA GLU A 314 -21.16 -0.61 36.48
C GLU A 314 -19.65 -0.70 36.66
N GLY A 315 -18.91 0.17 35.96
CA GLY A 315 -17.45 0.23 35.99
C GLY A 315 -16.73 -0.73 35.04
N GLU A 316 -17.46 -1.56 34.30
CA GLU A 316 -16.90 -2.42 33.27
C GLU A 316 -17.10 -1.83 31.87
N TYR A 317 -16.11 -2.05 31.02
CA TYR A 317 -16.08 -1.61 29.62
C TYR A 317 -15.86 -2.81 28.70
N GLY A 318 -16.47 -2.76 27.50
CA GLY A 318 -16.32 -3.77 26.47
C GLY A 318 -15.92 -3.14 25.16
N PHE A 319 -15.22 -3.91 24.33
CA PHE A 319 -14.88 -3.53 22.97
C PHE A 319 -15.93 -4.08 21.99
N GLY A 320 -16.26 -3.32 20.97
CA GLY A 320 -17.24 -3.73 19.98
C GLY A 320 -17.25 -2.85 18.74
N ASP A 321 -18.09 -3.22 17.79
CA ASP A 321 -18.39 -2.34 16.67
C ASP A 321 -19.01 -1.03 17.16
N VAL A 322 -18.59 0.07 16.57
CA VAL A 322 -19.29 1.35 16.71
C VAL A 322 -20.70 1.20 16.14
N ALA A 323 -21.67 1.90 16.77
CA ALA A 323 -23.07 1.86 16.35
C ALA A 323 -23.19 2.11 14.84
N TYR A 324 -23.93 1.24 14.14
CA TYR A 324 -24.03 1.28 12.68
C TYR A 324 -24.59 2.59 12.15
N GLU A 325 -25.39 3.29 12.95
CA GLU A 325 -25.93 4.61 12.62
C GLU A 325 -24.86 5.69 12.46
N ARG A 326 -23.64 5.45 12.94
CA ARG A 326 -22.52 6.36 12.75
C ARG A 326 -21.81 6.18 11.40
N THR A 327 -22.06 5.08 10.71
CA THR A 327 -21.45 4.77 9.41
C THR A 327 -22.52 4.45 8.38
N SER A 328 -22.17 4.38 7.11
CA SER A 328 -23.12 4.04 6.04
C SER A 328 -23.69 2.61 6.12
N PHE A 329 -23.22 1.79 7.05
CA PHE A 329 -23.76 0.45 7.28
C PHE A 329 -25.21 0.43 7.68
N ALA A 330 -25.68 1.42 8.43
CA ALA A 330 -27.09 1.56 8.76
C ALA A 330 -27.99 1.65 7.53
N LEU A 331 -27.44 2.08 6.40
CA LEU A 331 -28.17 2.25 5.14
C LEU A 331 -28.30 0.95 4.34
N ARG A 332 -27.67 -0.16 4.77
CA ARG A 332 -27.69 -1.49 4.14
C ARG A 332 -27.36 -1.43 2.65
N GLU A 333 -28.30 -1.77 1.76
CA GLU A 333 -28.15 -1.75 0.30
C GLU A 333 -27.82 -0.33 -0.26
N GLN A 334 -28.09 0.71 0.50
CA GLN A 334 -27.73 2.09 0.18
C GLN A 334 -26.41 2.52 0.82
N GLY A 335 -25.71 1.61 1.48
CA GLY A 335 -24.35 1.83 1.99
C GLY A 335 -23.42 2.25 0.86
N LYS A 336 -22.43 3.10 1.16
CA LYS A 336 -21.60 3.75 0.13
C LYS A 336 -20.56 2.83 -0.44
N GLU A 337 -19.61 2.45 0.37
CA GLU A 337 -18.53 1.53 0.02
C GLU A 337 -18.36 0.52 1.14
N TRP A 338 -17.88 -0.65 0.78
CA TRP A 338 -17.59 -1.68 1.76
C TRP A 338 -16.30 -2.41 1.45
N VAL A 339 -15.37 -2.38 2.39
CA VAL A 339 -14.20 -3.24 2.38
C VAL A 339 -14.50 -4.46 3.25
N GLY A 340 -14.99 -5.54 2.64
CA GLY A 340 -15.48 -6.71 3.36
C GLY A 340 -14.36 -7.48 4.05
N THR A 341 -13.36 -7.89 3.27
CA THR A 341 -12.16 -8.57 3.80
C THR A 341 -11.06 -7.53 3.98
N ALA A 342 -11.18 -6.76 5.06
CA ALA A 342 -10.18 -5.74 5.40
C ALA A 342 -8.82 -6.37 5.75
N ALA A 343 -7.75 -5.58 5.62
CA ALA A 343 -6.41 -5.97 6.04
C ALA A 343 -6.24 -5.88 7.57
N ALA A 344 -7.18 -6.45 8.32
CA ALA A 344 -7.28 -6.32 9.78
C ALA A 344 -6.04 -6.85 10.50
N LEU A 345 -5.47 -7.99 10.05
CA LEU A 345 -4.25 -8.53 10.64
C LEU A 345 -3.07 -7.55 10.50
N TRP A 346 -2.96 -6.86 9.37
CA TRP A 346 -1.93 -5.83 9.17
C TRP A 346 -2.18 -4.59 10.04
N GLY A 347 -3.44 -4.26 10.33
CA GLY A 347 -3.77 -3.25 11.33
C GLY A 347 -3.26 -3.63 12.71
N ILE A 348 -3.49 -4.87 13.14
CA ILE A 348 -2.95 -5.39 14.41
C ILE A 348 -1.41 -5.35 14.40
N THR A 349 -0.78 -5.74 13.29
CA THR A 349 0.68 -5.66 13.13
C THR A 349 1.19 -4.23 13.32
N ALA A 350 0.53 -3.26 12.68
CA ALA A 350 0.88 -1.84 12.82
C ALA A 350 0.69 -1.35 14.26
N GLY A 351 -0.38 -1.80 14.95
CA GLY A 351 -0.60 -1.54 16.36
C GLY A 351 0.53 -2.08 17.25
N VAL A 352 0.97 -3.32 17.00
CA VAL A 352 2.11 -3.93 17.71
C VAL A 352 3.40 -3.14 17.45
N TYR A 353 3.64 -2.74 16.20
CA TYR A 353 4.80 -1.92 15.85
C TYR A 353 4.79 -0.57 16.59
N LEU A 354 3.68 0.15 16.55
CA LEU A 354 3.52 1.44 17.22
C LEU A 354 3.67 1.32 18.75
N ALA A 355 3.09 0.28 19.34
CA ALA A 355 3.24 0.00 20.79
C ALA A 355 4.69 -0.30 21.18
N LEU A 356 5.44 -1.03 20.32
CA LEU A 356 6.85 -1.32 20.54
C LEU A 356 7.72 -0.06 20.43
N MET A 357 7.50 0.73 19.39
CA MET A 357 8.31 1.91 19.08
C MET A 357 8.00 3.06 20.04
N GLY A 358 6.73 3.29 20.33
CA GLY A 358 6.28 4.46 21.08
C GLY A 358 6.67 5.78 20.40
N PRO A 359 6.31 6.93 20.99
CA PRO A 359 6.63 8.24 20.42
C PRO A 359 8.14 8.46 20.21
N GLN A 360 8.96 8.03 21.17
CA GLN A 360 10.41 8.16 21.12
C GLN A 360 11.02 7.36 19.95
N GLY A 361 10.62 6.09 19.80
CA GLY A 361 11.12 5.24 18.71
C GLY A 361 10.69 5.75 17.33
N MET A 362 9.48 6.32 17.19
CA MET A 362 9.03 6.94 15.97
C MET A 362 9.89 8.15 15.57
N VAL A 363 10.27 8.99 16.54
CA VAL A 363 11.21 10.10 16.31
C VAL A 363 12.58 9.59 15.88
N GLU A 364 13.15 8.64 16.62
CA GLU A 364 14.49 8.10 16.35
C GLU A 364 14.60 7.44 14.97
N ILE A 365 13.58 6.68 14.56
CA ILE A 365 13.57 6.04 13.23
C ILE A 365 13.42 7.08 12.11
N GLY A 366 12.51 8.04 12.25
CA GLY A 366 12.31 9.11 11.29
C GLY A 366 13.56 9.96 11.08
N GLU A 367 14.21 10.39 12.17
CA GLU A 367 15.48 11.11 12.14
C GLU A 367 16.60 10.28 11.48
N SER A 368 16.71 9.00 11.85
CA SER A 368 17.72 8.09 11.27
C SER A 368 17.56 7.95 9.75
N ILE A 369 16.32 7.79 9.27
CA ILE A 369 16.03 7.71 7.83
C ILE A 369 16.44 9.01 7.13
N MET A 370 15.99 10.16 7.61
CA MET A 370 16.32 11.46 7.00
C MET A 370 17.82 11.74 6.99
N GLN A 371 18.53 11.42 8.06
CA GLN A 371 19.99 11.62 8.13
C GLN A 371 20.72 10.76 7.08
N ARG A 372 20.34 9.49 6.97
CA ARG A 372 20.95 8.55 5.99
C ARG A 372 20.60 8.95 4.55
N CYS A 373 19.35 9.33 4.28
CA CYS A 373 18.93 9.83 2.99
C CYS A 373 19.76 11.06 2.59
N ARG A 374 19.87 12.04 3.48
CA ARG A 374 20.69 13.24 3.26
C ARG A 374 22.18 12.92 3.05
N TYR A 375 22.73 11.94 3.78
CA TYR A 375 24.09 11.47 3.59
C TYR A 375 24.29 10.89 2.19
N ALA A 376 23.38 10.01 1.75
CA ALA A 376 23.43 9.42 0.40
C ALA A 376 23.34 10.50 -0.68
N MET A 377 22.37 11.40 -0.58
CA MET A 377 22.20 12.52 -1.52
C MET A 377 23.49 13.35 -1.65
N LYS A 378 24.09 13.75 -0.51
CA LYS A 378 25.32 14.53 -0.47
C LYS A 378 26.49 13.80 -1.16
N LYS A 379 26.64 12.49 -0.91
CA LYS A 379 27.72 11.67 -1.49
C LYS A 379 27.52 11.46 -2.98
N ILE A 380 26.30 11.21 -3.43
CA ILE A 380 25.97 11.02 -4.85
C ILE A 380 26.10 12.34 -5.62
N ALA A 381 25.64 13.46 -5.05
CA ALA A 381 25.79 14.78 -5.68
C ALA A 381 27.26 15.20 -5.89
N ALA A 382 28.21 14.60 -5.16
CA ALA A 382 29.65 14.82 -5.33
C ALA A 382 30.26 13.97 -6.46
N ILE A 383 29.51 13.07 -7.09
CA ILE A 383 29.97 12.27 -8.23
C ILE A 383 29.85 13.14 -9.50
N PRO A 384 30.96 13.34 -10.27
CA PRO A 384 30.90 14.05 -11.54
C PRO A 384 29.88 13.42 -12.49
N ASN A 385 29.16 14.25 -13.23
CA ASN A 385 28.14 13.87 -14.21
C ASN A 385 26.81 13.28 -13.62
N LEU A 386 26.68 13.15 -12.31
CA LEU A 386 25.41 12.86 -11.68
C LEU A 386 24.76 14.11 -11.11
N LYS A 387 23.43 14.14 -11.13
CA LYS A 387 22.65 15.22 -10.55
C LYS A 387 21.59 14.65 -9.62
N VAL A 388 21.66 14.95 -8.34
CA VAL A 388 20.52 14.76 -7.43
C VAL A 388 19.50 15.84 -7.77
N THR A 389 18.35 15.42 -8.29
CA THR A 389 17.27 16.32 -8.69
C THR A 389 16.56 16.83 -7.43
N TYR A 390 16.18 18.12 -7.43
CA TYR A 390 15.54 18.79 -6.28
C TYR A 390 16.39 18.81 -4.98
N ASN A 391 17.70 18.76 -5.06
CA ASN A 391 18.61 18.65 -3.92
C ASN A 391 18.44 19.75 -2.82
N ASN A 392 17.81 20.87 -3.16
CA ASN A 392 17.53 21.98 -2.22
C ASN A 392 16.14 21.87 -1.54
N THR A 393 15.30 20.93 -1.95
CA THR A 393 14.01 20.65 -1.32
C THR A 393 14.21 19.58 -0.24
N PRO A 394 13.58 19.65 0.91
CA PRO A 394 13.64 18.59 1.92
C PRO A 394 13.11 17.26 1.39
N HIS A 395 13.77 16.17 1.76
CA HIS A 395 13.38 14.79 1.42
C HIS A 395 13.20 13.97 2.69
N PHE A 396 12.42 12.91 2.61
CA PHE A 396 12.30 11.94 3.69
C PHE A 396 13.22 10.74 3.44
N ASN A 397 12.76 9.74 2.70
CA ASN A 397 13.44 8.47 2.47
C ASN A 397 13.85 8.23 1.00
N GLU A 398 13.28 8.97 0.06
CA GLU A 398 13.53 8.80 -1.37
C GLU A 398 14.08 10.08 -2.01
N PHE A 399 14.82 9.90 -3.10
CA PHE A 399 15.34 11.01 -3.91
C PHE A 399 15.66 10.57 -5.33
N VAL A 400 15.59 11.52 -6.26
CA VAL A 400 15.80 11.29 -7.69
C VAL A 400 17.25 11.63 -8.09
N VAL A 401 17.90 10.73 -8.82
CA VAL A 401 19.22 10.94 -9.44
C VAL A 401 19.08 10.88 -10.95
N ASN A 402 19.55 11.92 -11.65
CA ASN A 402 19.58 11.99 -13.10
C ASN A 402 20.98 11.62 -13.64
N PHE A 403 21.01 10.82 -14.72
CA PHE A 403 22.17 10.22 -15.34
C PHE A 403 22.48 10.76 -16.75
N ASP A 404 21.72 11.71 -17.29
CA ASP A 404 21.89 12.22 -18.67
C ASP A 404 23.32 12.66 -18.97
N LYS A 405 23.97 13.38 -18.03
CA LYS A 405 25.35 13.83 -18.20
C LYS A 405 26.36 12.69 -18.09
N GLY A 406 25.99 11.58 -17.47
CA GLY A 406 26.84 10.38 -17.40
C GLY A 406 26.75 9.51 -18.65
N GLY A 407 25.88 9.84 -19.61
CA GLY A 407 25.74 9.13 -20.87
C GLY A 407 25.25 7.69 -20.72
N LYS A 408 24.57 7.39 -19.61
CA LYS A 408 23.98 6.08 -19.29
C LYS A 408 22.46 6.20 -19.17
N THR A 409 21.75 5.20 -19.67
CA THR A 409 20.33 5.04 -19.41
C THR A 409 20.08 4.50 -17.99
N ALA A 410 18.90 4.77 -17.44
CA ALA A 410 18.50 4.22 -16.15
C ALA A 410 18.56 2.68 -16.14
N VAL A 411 18.17 2.05 -17.24
CA VAL A 411 18.27 0.58 -17.42
C VAL A 411 19.70 0.10 -17.33
N GLU A 412 20.65 0.74 -18.05
CA GLU A 412 22.08 0.38 -18.01
C GLU A 412 22.67 0.54 -16.61
N VAL A 413 22.29 1.61 -15.90
CA VAL A 413 22.75 1.85 -14.52
C VAL A 413 22.23 0.76 -13.59
N ASN A 414 20.93 0.46 -13.64
CA ASN A 414 20.33 -0.58 -12.80
C ASN A 414 20.91 -1.97 -13.10
N GLN A 415 21.18 -2.30 -14.38
CA GLN A 415 21.83 -3.56 -14.73
C GLN A 415 23.25 -3.64 -14.16
N ALA A 416 24.03 -2.57 -14.31
CA ALA A 416 25.39 -2.52 -13.79
C ALA A 416 25.45 -2.58 -12.25
N LEU A 417 24.45 -2.05 -11.55
CA LEU A 417 24.29 -2.21 -10.10
C LEU A 417 23.92 -3.65 -9.74
N LEU A 418 23.00 -4.27 -10.50
CA LEU A 418 22.59 -5.67 -10.28
C LEU A 418 23.77 -6.64 -10.44
N ASP A 419 24.68 -6.38 -11.40
CA ASP A 419 25.91 -7.15 -11.59
C ASP A 419 26.88 -7.03 -10.39
N ARG A 420 26.64 -6.08 -9.48
CA ARG A 420 27.36 -5.85 -8.22
C ARG A 420 26.58 -6.23 -6.98
N ASP A 421 25.53 -7.04 -7.14
CA ASP A 421 24.62 -7.44 -6.06
C ASP A 421 23.91 -6.26 -5.38
N ILE A 422 23.52 -5.25 -6.18
CA ILE A 422 22.75 -4.10 -5.72
C ILE A 422 21.49 -3.99 -6.59
N PHE A 423 20.32 -4.14 -5.98
CA PHE A 423 19.11 -3.64 -6.61
C PHE A 423 19.13 -2.11 -6.52
N GLY A 424 19.17 -1.46 -7.69
CA GLY A 424 19.18 0.00 -7.80
C GLY A 424 17.86 0.62 -7.34
N GLY A 425 17.49 1.73 -7.98
CA GLY A 425 16.21 2.37 -7.72
C GLY A 425 15.20 2.13 -8.83
N LYS A 426 14.01 2.69 -8.67
CA LYS A 426 12.95 2.68 -9.68
C LYS A 426 13.35 3.54 -10.87
N ASP A 427 13.33 2.98 -12.07
CA ASP A 427 13.47 3.74 -13.30
C ASP A 427 12.25 4.66 -13.50
N LEU A 428 12.50 5.96 -13.66
CA LEU A 428 11.50 7.00 -13.86
C LEU A 428 11.42 7.51 -15.30
N SER A 429 12.25 7.02 -16.20
CA SER A 429 12.42 7.59 -17.56
C SER A 429 11.14 7.53 -18.38
N ASP A 430 10.33 6.49 -18.23
CA ASP A 430 9.05 6.33 -18.91
C ASP A 430 7.91 7.06 -18.19
N GLU A 431 7.89 7.02 -16.85
CA GLU A 431 6.86 7.70 -16.04
C GLU A 431 6.98 9.23 -16.09
N PHE A 432 8.22 9.73 -16.07
CA PHE A 432 8.53 11.16 -16.04
C PHE A 432 9.57 11.52 -17.10
N PRO A 433 9.21 11.50 -18.40
CA PRO A 433 10.16 11.78 -19.49
C PRO A 433 10.88 13.13 -19.36
N ALA A 434 10.23 14.12 -18.74
CA ALA A 434 10.81 15.44 -18.47
C ALA A 434 11.99 15.41 -17.46
N LEU A 435 12.13 14.35 -16.68
CA LEU A 435 13.27 14.15 -15.78
C LEU A 435 14.46 13.47 -16.46
N GLY A 436 14.36 13.06 -17.74
CA GLY A 436 15.39 12.37 -18.48
C GLY A 436 15.68 10.98 -17.91
N GLN A 437 16.91 10.50 -18.08
CA GLN A 437 17.36 9.22 -17.55
C GLN A 437 17.54 9.33 -16.03
N SER A 438 16.47 9.08 -15.29
CA SER A 438 16.41 9.30 -13.85
C SER A 438 15.98 8.05 -13.10
N ILE A 439 16.56 7.86 -11.93
CA ILE A 439 16.27 6.74 -11.02
C ILE A 439 15.86 7.31 -9.67
N LEU A 440 14.78 6.77 -9.08
CA LEU A 440 14.35 7.03 -7.71
C LEU A 440 14.99 6.01 -6.79
N PHE A 441 15.86 6.47 -5.89
CA PHE A 441 16.49 5.64 -4.85
C PHE A 441 15.80 5.82 -3.53
N CYS A 442 15.68 4.73 -2.76
CA CYS A 442 15.15 4.72 -1.40
C CYS A 442 16.24 4.40 -0.38
N ILE A 443 16.24 5.11 0.72
CA ILE A 443 17.08 4.87 1.90
C ILE A 443 16.19 4.72 3.12
N SER A 444 16.35 3.63 3.83
CA SER A 444 15.64 3.39 5.10
C SER A 444 16.63 3.15 6.24
N GLU A 445 16.14 2.85 7.42
CA GLU A 445 16.95 2.62 8.63
C GLU A 445 17.81 1.36 8.56
N ILE A 446 17.52 0.43 7.65
CA ILE A 446 18.33 -0.79 7.48
C ILE A 446 19.66 -0.53 6.79
N HIS A 447 19.76 0.55 6.01
CA HIS A 447 20.98 0.87 5.27
C HIS A 447 22.05 1.43 6.20
N SER A 448 23.12 0.69 6.41
CA SER A 448 24.30 1.22 7.13
C SER A 448 25.06 2.26 6.29
N GLN A 449 25.95 3.00 6.93
CA GLN A 449 26.85 3.90 6.21
C GLN A 449 27.69 3.14 5.17
N ALA A 450 28.12 1.92 5.47
CA ALA A 450 28.89 1.08 4.56
C ALA A 450 28.07 0.68 3.31
N ASP A 451 26.78 0.40 3.46
CA ASP A 451 25.88 0.09 2.36
C ASP A 451 25.71 1.30 1.42
N ILE A 452 25.53 2.49 1.99
CA ILE A 452 25.43 3.73 1.23
C ILE A 452 26.75 4.03 0.51
N ASP A 453 27.89 3.87 1.18
CA ASP A 453 29.22 4.08 0.58
C ASP A 453 29.50 3.05 -0.53
N ARG A 454 28.98 1.80 -0.42
CA ARG A 454 29.03 0.79 -1.48
C ARG A 454 28.21 1.21 -2.70
N LEU A 455 27.00 1.73 -2.53
CA LEU A 455 26.19 2.29 -3.62
C LEU A 455 26.95 3.43 -4.31
N VAL A 456 27.46 4.39 -3.54
CA VAL A 456 28.22 5.56 -4.05
C VAL A 456 29.44 5.12 -4.86
N SER A 457 30.19 4.14 -4.37
CA SER A 457 31.37 3.61 -5.06
C SER A 457 31.01 2.91 -6.36
N SER A 458 29.93 2.09 -6.34
CA SER A 458 29.42 1.42 -7.53
C SER A 458 28.94 2.42 -8.58
N LEU A 459 28.18 3.46 -8.18
CA LEU A 459 27.73 4.51 -9.10
C LEU A 459 28.91 5.27 -9.74
N LYS A 460 30.00 5.56 -8.98
CA LYS A 460 31.20 6.18 -9.51
C LYS A 460 31.89 5.35 -10.62
N GLU A 461 31.83 4.01 -10.47
CA GLU A 461 32.42 3.11 -11.48
C GLU A 461 31.53 3.02 -12.72
N VAL A 462 30.21 2.99 -12.53
CA VAL A 462 29.21 2.85 -13.62
C VAL A 462 29.22 4.07 -14.55
N VAL A 463 29.46 5.29 -14.02
CA VAL A 463 29.39 6.55 -14.80
C VAL A 463 30.76 7.08 -15.21
N LYS A 464 31.84 6.33 -15.01
CA LYS A 464 33.17 6.62 -15.57
C LYS A 464 33.19 6.35 -17.07
#